data_a99bbbfbaae71fe4f716d6bda9a05509
#
_entry.id   a99bbbfbaae71fe4f716d6bda9a05509
#
_cell.length_a   1.000
_cell.length_b   1.000
_cell.length_c   1.000
_cell.angle_alpha   90.00
_cell.angle_beta   90.00
_cell.angle_gamma   90.00
#
_symmetry.space_group_name_H-M   'P 1'
#
loop_
_entity.id
_entity.type
_entity.pdbx_description
1 polymer ?
#
loop_
_entity_poly.entity_id
_entity_poly.type
_entity_poly.pdbx_seq_one_letter_code
_entity_poly.pdbx_strand_id
1 'polypeptide(L)'
;AVASELDPQESLSLLREEAANLKIDESLLDRELNVDLSGGEKKRNETLQLLVSKAKYAILDEIDSGLDVDSLALVAERINRAAKSDQLGVLAITHFNRLLDILEPDQVHVLVDGRIVETGSAELALQLEKDGYQKFLK
;
A
#
# COMPACT_ATOMS: atom_id res chain seq x y z
N ALA A 1 7.86 -3.52 16.76
CA ALA A 1 8.71 -3.20 15.60
C ALA A 1 10.16 -3.27 16.09
N VAL A 2 10.92 -4.24 15.61
CA VAL A 2 12.38 -4.25 15.79
C VAL A 2 12.89 -3.23 14.78
N ALA A 3 13.26 -2.03 15.23
CA ALA A 3 13.98 -1.10 14.39
C ALA A 3 15.24 -1.82 13.89
N SER A 4 15.38 -1.96 12.57
CA SER A 4 16.64 -2.41 12.00
C SER A 4 17.71 -1.41 12.43
N GLU A 5 18.84 -1.89 12.91
CA GLU A 5 20.01 -1.09 13.28
C GLU A 5 20.66 -0.50 12.02
N LEU A 6 19.94 0.41 11.34
CA LEU A 6 20.53 1.21 10.29
C LEU A 6 21.35 2.33 10.94
N ASP A 7 22.52 2.61 10.36
CA ASP A 7 23.27 3.82 10.68
C ASP A 7 22.35 5.04 10.46
N PRO A 8 22.34 6.02 11.37
CA PRO A 8 21.53 7.23 11.22
C PRO A 8 21.67 7.93 9.86
N GLN A 9 22.87 7.91 9.27
CA GLN A 9 23.11 8.50 7.95
C GLN A 9 22.46 7.68 6.82
N GLU A 10 22.51 6.36 6.90
CA GLU A 10 21.84 5.47 5.94
C GLU A 10 20.32 5.62 6.04
N SER A 11 19.80 5.73 7.26
CA SER A 11 18.37 5.95 7.49
C SER A 11 17.89 7.28 6.89
N LEU A 12 18.67 8.35 7.04
CA LEU A 12 18.33 9.67 6.49
C LEU A 12 18.42 9.67 4.96
N SER A 13 19.40 8.98 4.38
CA SER A 13 19.55 8.84 2.93
C SER A 13 18.36 8.08 2.35
N LEU A 14 17.96 6.97 2.97
CA LEU A 14 16.79 6.19 2.57
C LEU A 14 15.50 7.02 2.67
N LEU A 15 15.32 7.77 3.76
CA LEU A 15 14.15 8.64 3.95
C LEU A 15 14.02 9.66 2.82
N ARG A 16 15.11 10.34 2.45
CA ARG A 16 15.10 11.33 1.37
C ARG A 16 14.85 10.70 0.00
N GLU A 17 15.46 9.56 -0.27
CA GLU A 17 15.24 8.82 -1.52
C GLU A 17 13.78 8.40 -1.65
N GLU A 18 13.20 7.79 -0.63
CA GLU A 18 11.80 7.35 -0.66
C GLU A 18 10.82 8.52 -0.69
N ALA A 19 11.12 9.62 0.00
CA ALA A 19 10.31 10.85 -0.08
C ALA A 19 10.29 11.41 -1.50
N ALA A 20 11.45 11.48 -2.17
CA ALA A 20 11.53 11.91 -3.56
C ALA A 20 10.74 10.97 -4.50
N ASN A 21 10.85 9.65 -4.32
CA ASN A 21 10.10 8.64 -5.08
C ASN A 21 8.58 8.78 -4.91
N LEU A 22 8.13 9.16 -3.72
CA LEU A 22 6.72 9.40 -3.38
C LEU A 22 6.26 10.84 -3.68
N LYS A 23 7.12 11.67 -4.28
CA LYS A 23 6.83 13.09 -4.57
C LYS A 23 6.36 13.85 -3.31
N ILE A 24 7.00 13.57 -2.17
CA ILE A 24 6.79 14.29 -0.91
C ILE A 24 7.76 15.47 -0.90
N ASP A 25 7.23 16.67 -0.63
CA ASP A 25 8.05 17.87 -0.49
C ASP A 25 8.96 17.75 0.74
N GLU A 26 10.26 18.05 0.58
CA GLU A 26 11.23 17.96 1.69
C GLU A 26 10.83 18.80 2.90
N SER A 27 10.13 19.91 2.67
CA SER A 27 9.63 20.76 3.78
C SER A 27 8.61 20.04 4.68
N LEU A 28 8.01 18.95 4.20
CA LEU A 28 7.08 18.12 4.98
C LEU A 28 7.81 17.12 5.88
N LEU A 29 9.08 16.80 5.59
CA LEU A 29 9.87 15.86 6.41
C LEU A 29 10.28 16.47 7.76
N ASP A 30 10.38 17.81 7.84
CA ASP A 30 10.74 18.54 9.05
C ASP A 30 9.53 18.91 9.92
N ARG A 31 8.30 18.59 9.46
CA ARG A 31 7.07 18.88 10.20
C ARG A 31 6.69 17.75 11.14
N GLU A 32 5.86 18.06 12.12
CA GLU A 32 5.22 17.06 12.96
C GLU A 32 4.40 16.10 12.09
N LEU A 33 4.46 14.80 12.42
CA LEU A 33 3.78 13.76 11.66
C LEU A 33 2.27 14.03 11.56
N ASN A 34 1.77 14.06 10.32
CA ASN A 34 0.34 14.16 9.99
C ASN A 34 -0.37 15.47 10.36
N VAL A 35 0.37 16.55 10.63
CA VAL A 35 -0.22 17.88 10.87
C VAL A 35 -0.37 18.62 9.54
N ASP A 36 -1.56 19.13 9.26
CA ASP A 36 -1.90 19.93 8.07
C ASP A 36 -1.65 19.27 6.71
N LEU A 37 -1.71 17.93 6.64
CA LEU A 37 -1.58 17.19 5.41
C LEU A 37 -2.95 16.94 4.75
N SER A 38 -3.03 17.10 3.43
CA SER A 38 -4.16 16.60 2.63
C SER A 38 -4.27 15.06 2.72
N GLY A 39 -5.41 14.50 2.34
CA GLY A 39 -5.60 13.04 2.36
C GLY A 39 -4.52 12.29 1.57
N GLY A 40 -4.18 12.78 0.38
CA GLY A 40 -3.14 12.19 -0.47
C GLY A 40 -1.73 12.31 0.11
N GLU A 41 -1.39 13.47 0.69
CA GLU A 41 -0.09 13.67 1.36
C GLU A 41 0.03 12.76 2.58
N LYS A 42 -1.04 12.60 3.35
CA LYS A 42 -1.07 11.70 4.49
C LYS A 42 -0.77 10.25 4.06
N LYS A 43 -1.45 9.75 3.03
CA LYS A 43 -1.24 8.39 2.52
C LYS A 43 0.18 8.18 1.97
N ARG A 44 0.73 9.16 1.24
CA ARG A 44 2.13 9.11 0.79
C ARG A 44 3.10 9.09 1.97
N ASN A 45 2.84 9.87 3.03
CA ASN A 45 3.65 9.88 4.23
C ASN A 45 3.55 8.57 5.02
N GLU A 46 2.36 7.98 5.15
CA GLU A 46 2.17 6.64 5.73
C GLU A 46 2.97 5.57 4.95
N THR A 47 2.97 5.65 3.61
CA THR A 47 3.76 4.76 2.76
C THR A 47 5.25 4.98 2.95
N LEU A 48 5.70 6.24 3.04
CA LEU A 48 7.09 6.56 3.36
C LEU A 48 7.55 5.89 4.67
N GLN A 49 6.75 6.03 5.72
CA GLN A 49 7.03 5.41 7.02
C GLN A 49 7.14 3.89 6.92
N LEU A 50 6.24 3.24 6.16
CA LEU A 50 6.29 1.81 5.89
C LEU A 50 7.62 1.42 5.23
N LEU A 51 8.01 2.10 4.15
CA LEU A 51 9.22 1.77 3.38
C LEU A 51 10.50 1.97 4.20
N VAL A 52 10.58 3.06 4.94
CA VAL A 52 11.76 3.36 5.78
C VAL A 52 11.85 2.42 6.98
N SER A 53 10.73 1.91 7.49
CA SER A 53 10.72 0.97 8.63
C SER A 53 11.35 -0.38 8.32
N LYS A 54 11.56 -0.71 7.04
CA LYS A 54 12.02 -2.03 6.57
C LYS A 54 11.26 -3.18 7.21
N ALA A 55 9.94 -3.00 7.35
CA ALA A 55 9.06 -4.02 7.87
C ALA A 55 9.08 -5.27 6.98
N LYS A 56 8.99 -6.45 7.58
CA LYS A 56 8.87 -7.72 6.83
C LYS A 56 7.45 -7.97 6.33
N TYR A 57 6.46 -7.40 7.00
CA TYR A 57 5.04 -7.56 6.68
C TYR A 57 4.32 -6.23 6.82
N ALA A 58 3.40 -5.96 5.93
CA ALA A 58 2.52 -4.80 5.94
C ALA A 58 1.06 -5.23 5.80
N ILE A 59 0.19 -4.58 6.57
CA ILE A 59 -1.26 -4.67 6.38
C ILE A 59 -1.71 -3.31 5.89
N LEU A 60 -2.29 -3.28 4.69
CA LEU A 60 -2.75 -2.08 4.01
C LEU A 60 -4.27 -2.08 4.02
N ASP A 61 -4.86 -1.26 4.87
CA ASP A 61 -6.30 -1.16 5.02
C ASP A 61 -6.81 0.07 4.26
N GLU A 62 -7.53 -0.18 3.14
CA GLU A 62 -8.13 0.84 2.27
C GLU A 62 -7.17 2.01 1.94
N ILE A 63 -5.92 1.70 1.54
CA ILE A 63 -4.93 2.73 1.20
C ILE A 63 -5.33 3.59 0.01
N ASP A 64 -6.22 3.11 -0.82
CA ASP A 64 -6.81 3.73 -2.00
C ASP A 64 -7.88 4.79 -1.66
N SER A 65 -8.40 4.78 -0.43
CA SER A 65 -9.39 5.74 0.00
C SER A 65 -8.82 7.16 0.06
N GLY A 66 -9.45 8.09 -0.68
CA GLY A 66 -9.06 9.51 -0.70
C GLY A 66 -7.84 9.84 -1.55
N LEU A 67 -7.32 8.89 -2.33
CA LEU A 67 -6.28 9.14 -3.33
C LEU A 67 -6.88 9.42 -4.71
N ASP A 68 -6.29 10.40 -5.41
CA ASP A 68 -6.46 10.51 -6.85
C ASP A 68 -5.72 9.38 -7.59
N VAL A 69 -6.00 9.23 -8.88
CA VAL A 69 -5.46 8.12 -9.71
C VAL A 69 -3.94 8.10 -9.74
N ASP A 70 -3.33 9.27 -9.84
CA ASP A 70 -1.86 9.39 -9.98
C ASP A 70 -1.17 9.09 -8.63
N SER A 71 -1.75 9.58 -7.53
CA SER A 71 -1.26 9.30 -6.18
C SER A 71 -1.42 7.83 -5.82
N LEU A 72 -2.53 7.19 -6.22
CA LEU A 72 -2.75 5.76 -6.02
C LEU A 72 -1.71 4.94 -6.78
N ALA A 73 -1.49 5.25 -8.07
CA ALA A 73 -0.49 4.55 -8.87
C ALA A 73 0.90 4.65 -8.25
N LEU A 74 1.29 5.86 -7.82
CA LEU A 74 2.59 6.11 -7.22
C LEU A 74 2.81 5.29 -5.93
N VAL A 75 1.83 5.31 -5.04
CA VAL A 75 1.87 4.55 -3.77
C VAL A 75 1.92 3.05 -4.03
N ALA A 76 1.03 2.54 -4.89
CA ALA A 76 0.94 1.12 -5.19
C ALA A 76 2.19 0.58 -5.89
N GLU A 77 2.77 1.33 -6.84
CA GLU A 77 4.04 0.98 -7.51
C GLU A 77 5.20 0.88 -6.50
N ARG A 78 5.28 1.81 -5.54
CA ARG A 78 6.34 1.77 -4.51
C ARG A 78 6.19 0.57 -3.60
N ILE A 79 4.96 0.23 -3.17
CA ILE A 79 4.67 -0.95 -2.36
C ILE A 79 4.99 -2.23 -3.15
N ASN A 80 4.56 -2.33 -4.42
CA ASN A 80 4.85 -3.47 -5.27
C ASN A 80 6.35 -3.67 -5.47
N ARG A 81 7.10 -2.59 -5.65
CA ARG A 81 8.55 -2.66 -5.73
C ARG A 81 9.18 -3.19 -4.43
N ALA A 82 8.76 -2.69 -3.27
CA ALA A 82 9.24 -3.18 -1.97
C ALA A 82 8.88 -4.67 -1.75
N ALA A 83 7.69 -5.10 -2.19
CA ALA A 83 7.31 -6.51 -2.13
C ALA A 83 8.25 -7.40 -2.97
N LYS A 84 8.64 -6.93 -4.16
CA LYS A 84 9.52 -7.70 -5.07
C LYS A 84 11.00 -7.62 -4.70
N SER A 85 11.53 -6.44 -4.31
CA SER A 85 12.96 -6.23 -4.05
C SER A 85 13.35 -6.51 -2.61
N ASP A 86 12.52 -6.12 -1.64
CA ASP A 86 12.82 -6.17 -0.22
C ASP A 86 12.10 -7.32 0.49
N GLN A 87 11.41 -8.17 -0.28
CA GLN A 87 10.64 -9.31 0.22
C GLN A 87 9.58 -8.90 1.27
N LEU A 88 8.97 -7.73 1.10
CA LEU A 88 7.89 -7.28 1.94
C LEU A 88 6.64 -8.13 1.70
N GLY A 89 6.19 -8.88 2.70
CA GLY A 89 4.89 -9.56 2.67
C GLY A 89 3.76 -8.55 2.83
N VAL A 90 2.83 -8.49 1.87
CA VAL A 90 1.73 -7.50 1.86
C VAL A 90 0.39 -8.18 1.97
N LEU A 91 -0.42 -7.78 2.94
CA LEU A 91 -1.86 -8.05 3.01
C LEU A 91 -2.61 -6.76 2.72
N ALA A 92 -3.23 -6.65 1.54
CA ALA A 92 -4.03 -5.51 1.16
C ALA A 92 -5.52 -5.79 1.33
N ILE A 93 -6.24 -4.89 2.00
CA ILE A 93 -7.70 -4.90 2.13
C ILE A 93 -8.22 -3.73 1.30
N THR A 94 -9.02 -4.03 0.29
CA THR A 94 -9.59 -3.02 -0.61
C THR A 94 -10.90 -3.50 -1.19
N HIS A 95 -11.73 -2.56 -1.59
CA HIS A 95 -12.92 -2.80 -2.40
C HIS A 95 -12.75 -2.22 -3.82
N PHE A 96 -11.57 -1.68 -4.17
CA PHE A 96 -11.25 -1.12 -5.47
C PHE A 96 -10.31 -2.03 -6.26
N ASN A 97 -10.79 -2.54 -7.39
CA ASN A 97 -10.01 -3.43 -8.25
C ASN A 97 -8.77 -2.75 -8.85
N ARG A 98 -8.85 -1.43 -9.10
CA ARG A 98 -7.72 -0.66 -9.64
C ARG A 98 -6.42 -0.77 -8.82
N LEU A 99 -6.52 -0.92 -7.50
CA LEU A 99 -5.36 -1.18 -6.66
C LEU A 99 -4.73 -2.55 -6.97
N LEU A 100 -5.57 -3.56 -7.23
CA LEU A 100 -5.13 -4.94 -7.51
C LEU A 100 -4.40 -5.04 -8.85
N ASP A 101 -4.79 -4.23 -9.85
CA ASP A 101 -4.13 -4.18 -11.16
C ASP A 101 -2.66 -3.72 -11.03
N ILE A 102 -2.35 -2.85 -10.06
CA ILE A 102 -1.01 -2.32 -9.84
C ILE A 102 -0.21 -3.23 -8.89
N LEU A 103 -0.83 -3.72 -7.82
CA LEU A 103 -0.16 -4.56 -6.82
C LEU A 103 0.16 -5.97 -7.33
N GLU A 104 -0.52 -6.45 -8.38
CA GLU A 104 -0.31 -7.78 -8.95
C GLU A 104 -0.30 -8.89 -7.87
N PRO A 105 -1.39 -9.10 -7.12
CA PRO A 105 -1.40 -9.99 -5.97
C PRO A 105 -1.18 -11.46 -6.36
N ASP A 106 -0.43 -12.20 -5.56
CA ASP A 106 -0.24 -13.65 -5.72
C ASP A 106 -1.54 -14.42 -5.41
N GLN A 107 -2.32 -13.93 -4.45
CA GLN A 107 -3.60 -14.52 -4.05
C GLN A 107 -4.63 -13.43 -3.75
N VAL A 108 -5.88 -13.74 -4.11
CA VAL A 108 -7.06 -12.92 -3.82
C VAL A 108 -8.04 -13.74 -2.99
N HIS A 109 -8.51 -13.19 -1.88
CA HIS A 109 -9.50 -13.77 -1.01
C HIS A 109 -10.77 -12.93 -1.02
N VAL A 110 -11.91 -13.55 -1.27
CA VAL A 110 -13.21 -12.88 -1.20
C VAL A 110 -13.80 -13.04 0.19
N LEU A 111 -14.00 -11.93 0.88
CA LEU A 111 -14.54 -11.89 2.25
C LEU A 111 -16.01 -11.44 2.19
N VAL A 112 -16.91 -12.28 2.70
CA VAL A 112 -18.35 -11.97 2.82
C VAL A 112 -18.83 -12.37 4.21
N ASP A 113 -19.51 -11.48 4.90
CA ASP A 113 -20.06 -11.72 6.24
C ASP A 113 -19.02 -12.31 7.23
N GLY A 114 -17.78 -11.81 7.16
CA GLY A 114 -16.69 -12.24 8.05
C GLY A 114 -16.09 -13.60 7.70
N ARG A 115 -16.39 -14.16 6.53
CA ARG A 115 -15.87 -15.46 6.07
C ARG A 115 -15.22 -15.34 4.71
N ILE A 116 -14.10 -16.02 4.52
CA ILE A 116 -13.51 -16.20 3.19
C ILE A 116 -14.37 -17.23 2.44
N VAL A 117 -15.04 -16.77 1.38
CA VAL A 117 -15.97 -17.59 0.57
C VAL A 117 -15.32 -18.13 -0.70
N GLU A 118 -14.28 -17.46 -1.20
CA GLU A 118 -13.50 -17.91 -2.35
C GLU A 118 -12.06 -17.43 -2.23
N THR A 119 -11.14 -18.21 -2.81
CA THR A 119 -9.71 -17.88 -2.91
C THR A 119 -9.25 -18.23 -4.32
N GLY A 120 -8.50 -17.32 -4.97
CA GLY A 120 -8.00 -17.50 -6.32
C GLY A 120 -6.80 -16.64 -6.62
N SER A 121 -6.41 -16.62 -7.90
CA SER A 121 -5.37 -15.74 -8.43
C SER A 121 -5.90 -14.31 -8.67
N ALA A 122 -5.07 -13.43 -9.22
CA ALA A 122 -5.48 -12.09 -9.65
C ALA A 122 -6.71 -12.09 -10.59
N GLU A 123 -6.90 -13.15 -11.38
CA GLU A 123 -8.06 -13.31 -12.26
C GLU A 123 -9.40 -13.31 -11.51
N LEU A 124 -9.41 -13.76 -10.24
CA LEU A 124 -10.61 -13.70 -9.41
C LEU A 124 -11.06 -12.24 -9.19
N ALA A 125 -10.11 -11.31 -9.02
CA ALA A 125 -10.43 -9.89 -8.90
C ALA A 125 -11.10 -9.34 -10.16
N LEU A 126 -10.59 -9.69 -11.35
CA LEU A 126 -11.19 -9.31 -12.64
C LEU A 126 -12.59 -9.89 -12.84
N GLN A 127 -12.82 -11.13 -12.39
CA GLN A 127 -14.14 -11.74 -12.41
C GLN A 127 -15.13 -11.01 -11.49
N LEU A 128 -14.68 -10.63 -10.29
CA LEU A 128 -15.49 -9.86 -9.35
C LEU A 128 -15.87 -8.48 -9.89
N GLU A 129 -14.98 -7.82 -10.60
CA GLU A 129 -15.28 -6.56 -11.27
C GLU A 129 -16.38 -6.70 -12.30
N LYS A 130 -16.32 -7.79 -13.09
CA LYS A 130 -17.26 -8.03 -14.18
C LYS A 130 -18.62 -8.54 -13.68
N ASP A 131 -18.63 -9.49 -12.76
CA ASP A 131 -19.82 -10.26 -12.36
C ASP A 131 -20.41 -9.76 -11.03
N GLY A 132 -19.69 -8.92 -10.27
CA GLY A 132 -20.08 -8.46 -8.95
C GLY A 132 -20.04 -9.56 -7.89
N TYR A 133 -20.49 -9.20 -6.68
CA TYR A 133 -20.48 -10.10 -5.51
C TYR A 133 -21.75 -10.94 -5.38
N GLN A 134 -22.74 -10.79 -6.29
CA GLN A 134 -24.07 -11.40 -6.14
C GLN A 134 -24.05 -12.93 -6.02
N LYS A 135 -23.09 -13.60 -6.67
CA LYS A 135 -22.94 -15.06 -6.58
C LYS A 135 -22.61 -15.57 -5.18
N PHE A 136 -22.11 -14.67 -4.30
CA PHE A 136 -21.71 -14.98 -2.93
C PHE A 136 -22.72 -14.54 -1.87
N LEU A 137 -23.66 -13.66 -2.25
CA LEU A 137 -24.74 -13.17 -1.38
C LEU A 137 -25.92 -14.15 -1.47
N LYS A 138 -25.95 -15.18 -0.63
CA LYS A 138 -27.08 -16.11 -0.49
C LYS A 138 -27.73 -15.96 0.87
#